data_6720b232afee3e9d40c60ec93cab2606
#
_entry.id   6720b232afee3e9d40c60ec93cab2606
#
_cell.length_a   1.000
_cell.length_b   1.000
_cell.length_c   1.000
_cell.angle_alpha   90.00
_cell.angle_beta   90.00
_cell.angle_gamma   90.00
#
_symmetry.space_group_name_H-M   'P 1'
#
loop_
_entity.id
_entity.type
_entity.pdbx_description
1 polymer ?
#
loop_
_entity_poly.entity_id
_entity_poly.type
_entity_poly.pdbx_seq_one_letter_code
_entity_poly.pdbx_strand_id
1 'polypeptide(L)'
;MISVLQLGTIEYATGLSLQQRLVELRKEGRIGDVLLLLEHSPVITLGRNGKQTNIVASPKLLAQRGVAVFESDRGGDVTFHGPGQLVGYPIFDLREISTPDGKRKTLGAIDFVRRLEEVLIRTCADFRIPAARICGLTGVWTNSQPLSSRAQQNNSLADCSAESRDLVFPPEAKIAAIGVHISRAVTSHGFALNVNTNLDYFNLIIPCGITTKPVTSMAKELEKELSLQEVAHSISRNFGVVFESQMVWLESLDALLGQPVGVPLRAPQQLRQLHKEEEDTFQA
;
A
#
# COMPACT_ATOMS: atom_id res chain seq x y z
N MET A 1 6.58 -18.39 3.70
CA MET A 1 7.69 -17.45 4.01
C MET A 1 7.59 -16.27 3.06
N ILE A 2 7.71 -15.04 3.57
CA ILE A 2 7.64 -13.79 2.80
C ILE A 2 8.94 -13.02 2.99
N SER A 3 9.61 -12.69 1.89
CA SER A 3 10.81 -11.83 1.90
C SER A 3 10.40 -10.36 1.99
N VAL A 4 11.00 -9.59 2.90
CA VAL A 4 10.73 -8.16 3.10
C VAL A 4 11.94 -7.34 2.68
N LEU A 5 11.71 -6.34 1.84
CA LEU A 5 12.74 -5.37 1.44
C LEU A 5 12.24 -3.94 1.70
N GLN A 6 13.08 -3.13 2.33
CA GLN A 6 12.84 -1.69 2.49
C GLN A 6 13.75 -0.92 1.55
N LEU A 7 13.16 -0.12 0.64
CA LEU A 7 13.90 0.49 -0.48
C LEU A 7 14.13 2.01 -0.31
N GLY A 8 13.66 2.60 0.82
CA GLY A 8 13.70 4.06 1.01
C GLY A 8 12.78 4.78 0.01
N THR A 9 13.18 5.97 -0.41
CA THR A 9 12.40 6.78 -1.37
C THR A 9 12.87 6.48 -2.80
N ILE A 10 11.93 6.11 -3.66
CA ILE A 10 12.19 5.82 -5.08
C ILE A 10 11.16 6.52 -5.97
N GLU A 11 11.55 6.82 -7.20
CA GLU A 11 10.66 7.31 -8.24
C GLU A 11 9.57 6.28 -8.56
N TYR A 12 8.35 6.75 -8.91
CA TYR A 12 7.22 5.84 -9.17
C TYR A 12 7.47 4.91 -10.36
N ALA A 13 8.06 5.43 -11.45
CA ALA A 13 8.40 4.64 -12.63
C ALA A 13 9.37 3.50 -12.28
N THR A 14 10.41 3.78 -11.49
CA THR A 14 11.35 2.77 -10.99
C THR A 14 10.65 1.72 -10.14
N GLY A 15 9.75 2.14 -9.24
CA GLY A 15 8.95 1.23 -8.43
C GLY A 15 8.03 0.34 -9.27
N LEU A 16 7.42 0.88 -10.33
CA LEU A 16 6.56 0.14 -11.24
C LEU A 16 7.36 -0.91 -12.04
N SER A 17 8.50 -0.51 -12.62
CA SER A 17 9.39 -1.42 -13.37
C SER A 17 9.90 -2.56 -12.48
N LEU A 18 10.28 -2.26 -11.23
CA LEU A 18 10.68 -3.26 -10.26
C LEU A 18 9.56 -4.25 -9.95
N GLN A 19 8.34 -3.76 -9.71
CA GLN A 19 7.18 -4.63 -9.48
C GLN A 19 6.93 -5.56 -10.67
N GLN A 20 6.93 -5.04 -11.90
CA GLN A 20 6.74 -5.84 -13.11
C GLN A 20 7.76 -6.97 -13.18
N ARG A 21 9.04 -6.67 -12.94
CA ARG A 21 10.10 -7.68 -12.94
C ARG A 21 9.91 -8.74 -11.86
N LEU A 22 9.56 -8.34 -10.64
CA LEU A 22 9.32 -9.29 -9.53
C LEU A 22 8.08 -10.15 -9.79
N VAL A 23 7.03 -9.59 -10.36
CA VAL A 23 5.82 -10.33 -10.77
C VAL A 23 6.16 -11.43 -11.78
N GLU A 24 6.99 -11.14 -12.80
CA GLU A 24 7.41 -12.17 -13.77
C GLU A 24 8.26 -13.26 -13.08
N LEU A 25 9.24 -12.89 -12.27
CA LEU A 25 10.06 -13.85 -11.52
C LEU A 25 9.20 -14.73 -10.58
N ARG A 26 8.17 -14.12 -9.94
CA ARG A 26 7.25 -14.87 -9.08
C ARG A 26 6.36 -15.84 -9.88
N LYS A 27 5.86 -15.42 -11.04
CA LYS A 27 5.10 -16.28 -11.97
C LYS A 27 5.94 -17.46 -12.49
N GLU A 28 7.23 -17.24 -12.72
CA GLU A 28 8.19 -18.27 -13.14
C GLU A 28 8.61 -19.21 -11.98
N GLY A 29 8.19 -18.92 -10.73
CA GLY A 29 8.59 -19.66 -9.54
C GLY A 29 10.07 -19.49 -9.15
N ARG A 30 10.73 -18.44 -9.65
CA ARG A 30 12.16 -18.16 -9.40
C ARG A 30 12.39 -17.44 -8.07
N ILE A 31 11.37 -16.80 -7.54
CA ILE A 31 11.37 -16.18 -6.21
C ILE A 31 10.11 -16.58 -5.45
N GLY A 32 10.17 -16.51 -4.12
CA GLY A 32 9.00 -16.62 -3.24
C GLY A 32 8.18 -15.33 -3.19
N ASP A 33 7.26 -15.27 -2.25
CA ASP A 33 6.48 -14.05 -1.99
C ASP A 33 7.37 -12.94 -1.43
N VAL A 34 7.13 -11.71 -1.91
CA VAL A 34 7.94 -10.54 -1.58
C VAL A 34 7.04 -9.40 -1.13
N LEU A 35 7.38 -8.74 -0.03
CA LEU A 35 6.80 -7.47 0.41
C LEU A 35 7.84 -6.37 0.23
N LEU A 36 7.61 -5.45 -0.69
CA LEU A 36 8.38 -4.22 -0.79
C LEU A 36 7.75 -3.14 0.10
N LEU A 37 8.56 -2.48 0.92
CA LEU A 37 8.20 -1.31 1.71
C LEU A 37 9.05 -0.13 1.27
N LEU A 38 8.42 0.99 0.93
CA LEU A 38 9.11 2.13 0.35
C LEU A 38 8.31 3.43 0.49
N GLU A 39 8.91 4.53 0.08
CA GLU A 39 8.26 5.81 -0.17
C GLU A 39 8.42 6.18 -1.64
N HIS A 40 7.57 7.08 -2.15
CA HIS A 40 7.75 7.67 -3.48
C HIS A 40 8.08 9.15 -3.40
N SER A 41 8.79 9.67 -4.40
CA SER A 41 8.76 11.09 -4.72
C SER A 41 7.31 11.53 -5.01
N PRO A 42 6.97 12.82 -4.84
CA PRO A 42 5.60 13.29 -5.00
C PRO A 42 4.99 12.89 -6.35
N VAL A 43 3.92 12.10 -6.32
CA VAL A 43 3.26 11.58 -7.52
C VAL A 43 1.76 11.39 -7.31
N ILE A 44 0.97 11.74 -8.34
CA ILE A 44 -0.45 11.40 -8.44
C ILE A 44 -0.57 10.21 -9.40
N THR A 45 -1.28 9.17 -8.98
CA THR A 45 -1.54 8.00 -9.81
C THR A 45 -3.02 7.86 -10.12
N LEU A 46 -3.35 7.62 -11.40
CA LEU A 46 -4.69 7.27 -11.85
C LEU A 46 -4.78 5.75 -11.97
N GLY A 47 -5.62 5.12 -11.18
CA GLY A 47 -5.92 3.70 -11.29
C GLY A 47 -6.90 3.42 -12.44
N ARG A 48 -7.31 2.16 -12.60
CA ARG A 48 -8.20 1.72 -13.70
C ARG A 48 -9.54 2.46 -13.78
N ASN A 49 -10.03 2.95 -12.64
CA ASN A 49 -11.27 3.73 -12.56
C ASN A 49 -10.98 5.25 -12.47
N GLY A 50 -9.69 5.63 -12.62
CA GLY A 50 -9.23 6.99 -12.46
C GLY A 50 -9.77 7.92 -13.53
N LYS A 51 -10.38 9.02 -13.08
CA LYS A 51 -10.83 10.08 -13.97
C LYS A 51 -9.87 11.25 -13.89
N GLN A 52 -9.38 11.73 -15.03
CA GLN A 52 -8.53 12.92 -15.09
C GLN A 52 -9.18 14.14 -14.45
N THR A 53 -10.53 14.21 -14.49
CA THR A 53 -11.32 15.27 -13.84
C THR A 53 -11.20 15.27 -12.32
N ASN A 54 -10.71 14.19 -11.71
CA ASN A 54 -10.45 14.09 -10.28
C ASN A 54 -9.08 14.69 -9.89
N ILE A 55 -8.26 15.14 -10.87
CA ILE A 55 -7.09 15.98 -10.63
C ILE A 55 -7.56 17.42 -10.75
N VAL A 56 -7.73 18.11 -9.63
CA VAL A 56 -8.27 19.49 -9.58
C VAL A 56 -7.16 20.54 -9.74
N ALA A 57 -5.91 20.17 -9.52
CA ALA A 57 -4.77 21.06 -9.68
C ALA A 57 -4.45 21.29 -11.17
N SER A 58 -4.08 22.52 -11.52
CA SER A 58 -3.59 22.83 -12.86
C SER A 58 -2.21 22.18 -13.12
N PRO A 59 -1.86 21.87 -14.38
CA PRO A 59 -0.51 21.35 -14.72
C PRO A 59 0.61 22.25 -14.22
N LYS A 60 0.41 23.57 -14.25
CA LYS A 60 1.37 24.54 -13.72
C LYS A 60 1.60 24.39 -12.22
N LEU A 61 0.53 24.18 -11.45
CA LEU A 61 0.62 23.98 -10.00
C LEU A 61 1.30 22.65 -9.66
N LEU A 62 0.99 21.57 -10.40
CA LEU A 62 1.65 20.28 -10.24
C LEU A 62 3.15 20.39 -10.49
N ALA A 63 3.57 21.04 -11.59
CA ALA A 63 4.97 21.27 -11.89
C ALA A 63 5.67 22.12 -10.81
N GLN A 64 5.04 23.18 -10.31
CA GLN A 64 5.58 24.00 -9.22
C GLN A 64 5.77 23.23 -7.91
N ARG A 65 4.91 22.23 -7.66
CA ARG A 65 4.97 21.36 -6.50
C ARG A 65 5.85 20.12 -6.69
N GLY A 66 6.44 19.95 -7.88
CA GLY A 66 7.26 18.78 -8.22
C GLY A 66 6.45 17.48 -8.21
N VAL A 67 5.16 17.53 -8.56
CA VAL A 67 4.25 16.37 -8.56
C VAL A 67 4.12 15.80 -9.96
N ALA A 68 4.60 14.59 -10.17
CA ALA A 68 4.39 13.83 -11.40
C ALA A 68 2.97 13.24 -11.46
N VAL A 69 2.49 12.91 -12.66
CA VAL A 69 1.21 12.23 -12.88
C VAL A 69 1.44 10.97 -13.70
N PHE A 70 0.98 9.82 -13.21
CA PHE A 70 1.10 8.53 -13.88
C PHE A 70 -0.24 7.81 -13.98
N GLU A 71 -0.49 7.19 -15.13
CA GLU A 71 -1.53 6.18 -15.27
C GLU A 71 -1.01 4.82 -14.77
N SER A 72 -1.88 4.04 -14.13
CA SER A 72 -1.51 2.81 -13.48
C SER A 72 -2.63 1.77 -13.61
N ASP A 73 -2.25 0.50 -13.73
CA ASP A 73 -3.20 -0.61 -13.82
C ASP A 73 -3.71 -1.11 -12.45
N ARG A 74 -3.35 -0.43 -11.35
CA ARG A 74 -3.90 -0.73 -10.02
C ARG A 74 -5.40 -0.53 -9.98
N GLY A 75 -6.06 -1.23 -9.07
CA GLY A 75 -7.46 -0.97 -8.75
C GLY A 75 -7.68 0.43 -8.14
N GLY A 76 -8.91 0.91 -8.24
CA GLY A 76 -9.32 2.20 -7.68
C GLY A 76 -9.18 3.39 -8.62
N ASP A 77 -9.38 4.59 -8.08
CA ASP A 77 -9.40 5.87 -8.77
C ASP A 77 -8.07 6.63 -8.55
N VAL A 78 -8.10 7.95 -8.48
CA VAL A 78 -6.98 8.83 -8.23
C VAL A 78 -6.49 8.74 -6.77
N THR A 79 -5.18 8.75 -6.57
CA THR A 79 -4.54 8.92 -5.26
C THR A 79 -3.22 9.67 -5.39
N PHE A 80 -2.66 10.09 -4.24
CA PHE A 80 -1.36 10.72 -4.13
C PHE A 80 -0.40 9.80 -3.37
N HIS A 81 0.86 9.80 -3.79
CA HIS A 81 1.98 9.23 -3.03
C HIS A 81 3.07 10.28 -2.87
N GLY A 82 3.79 10.24 -1.75
CA GLY A 82 4.87 11.17 -1.48
C GLY A 82 5.62 10.86 -0.18
N PRO A 83 6.63 11.66 0.17
CA PRO A 83 7.42 11.49 1.38
C PRO A 83 6.55 11.44 2.64
N GLY A 84 6.94 10.60 3.59
CA GLY A 84 6.20 10.36 4.81
C GLY A 84 5.02 9.39 4.65
N GLN A 85 4.73 8.91 3.42
CA GLN A 85 3.74 7.86 3.18
C GLN A 85 4.43 6.52 2.99
N LEU A 86 4.13 5.54 3.84
CA LEU A 86 4.67 4.19 3.70
C LEU A 86 3.85 3.40 2.71
N VAL A 87 4.46 3.09 1.57
CA VAL A 87 3.86 2.29 0.49
C VAL A 87 4.32 0.85 0.63
N GLY A 88 3.39 -0.09 0.50
CA GLY A 88 3.66 -1.52 0.50
C GLY A 88 3.17 -2.20 -0.76
N TYR A 89 4.08 -2.93 -1.41
CA TYR A 89 3.81 -3.73 -2.60
C TYR A 89 3.98 -5.22 -2.30
N PRO A 90 2.93 -5.95 -1.90
CA PRO A 90 2.96 -7.39 -1.79
C PRO A 90 2.89 -8.03 -3.18
N ILE A 91 3.96 -8.74 -3.57
CA ILE A 91 4.07 -9.53 -4.80
C ILE A 91 3.90 -11.00 -4.38
N PHE A 92 2.66 -11.46 -4.30
CA PHE A 92 2.28 -12.75 -3.71
C PHE A 92 1.57 -13.62 -4.74
N ASP A 93 1.81 -14.93 -4.68
CA ASP A 93 1.02 -15.90 -5.42
C ASP A 93 -0.17 -16.37 -4.58
N LEU A 94 -1.35 -15.95 -4.95
CA LEU A 94 -2.58 -16.22 -4.22
C LEU A 94 -2.98 -17.71 -4.20
N ARG A 95 -2.33 -18.55 -5.01
CA ARG A 95 -2.53 -20.01 -5.01
C ARG A 95 -1.83 -20.68 -3.83
N GLU A 96 -0.79 -20.04 -3.30
CA GLU A 96 0.00 -20.55 -2.17
C GLU A 96 -0.50 -20.06 -0.81
N ILE A 97 -1.54 -19.20 -0.80
CA ILE A 97 -2.09 -18.62 0.42
C ILE A 97 -3.35 -19.40 0.84
N SER A 98 -3.41 -19.82 2.11
CA SER A 98 -4.55 -20.51 2.69
C SER A 98 -5.84 -19.69 2.54
N THR A 99 -6.91 -20.32 2.09
CA THR A 99 -8.23 -19.70 2.03
C THR A 99 -8.96 -19.85 3.35
N PRO A 100 -9.83 -18.90 3.75
CA PRO A 100 -10.53 -18.95 5.02
C PRO A 100 -11.42 -20.19 5.19
N ASP A 101 -11.97 -20.70 4.08
CA ASP A 101 -12.85 -21.87 4.04
C ASP A 101 -12.09 -23.18 3.77
N GLY A 102 -10.78 -23.11 3.47
CA GLY A 102 -9.97 -24.28 3.10
C GLY A 102 -10.39 -25.00 1.82
N LYS A 103 -11.41 -24.50 1.11
CA LYS A 103 -12.04 -25.19 -0.03
C LYS A 103 -11.57 -24.67 -1.39
N ARG A 104 -11.20 -23.38 -1.47
CA ARG A 104 -10.73 -22.76 -2.71
C ARG A 104 -9.25 -23.02 -2.90
N LYS A 105 -8.84 -23.24 -4.14
CA LYS A 105 -7.41 -23.41 -4.50
C LYS A 105 -6.65 -22.10 -4.58
N THR A 106 -7.32 -20.97 -4.61
CA THR A 106 -6.72 -19.64 -4.79
C THR A 106 -7.46 -18.64 -3.92
N LEU A 107 -6.73 -17.82 -3.18
CA LEU A 107 -7.31 -16.73 -2.41
C LEU A 107 -7.96 -15.71 -3.36
N GLY A 108 -9.20 -15.32 -3.08
CA GLY A 108 -9.93 -14.33 -3.87
C GLY A 108 -9.38 -12.92 -3.68
N ALA A 109 -9.57 -12.06 -4.69
CA ALA A 109 -9.14 -10.66 -4.63
C ALA A 109 -9.74 -9.90 -3.43
N ILE A 110 -11.01 -10.14 -3.13
CA ILE A 110 -11.71 -9.51 -1.99
C ILE A 110 -11.06 -9.96 -0.68
N ASP A 111 -10.84 -11.26 -0.51
CA ASP A 111 -10.23 -11.81 0.71
C ASP A 111 -8.79 -11.29 0.89
N PHE A 112 -8.03 -11.16 -0.21
CA PHE A 112 -6.69 -10.58 -0.17
C PHE A 112 -6.73 -9.12 0.29
N VAL A 113 -7.61 -8.29 -0.28
CA VAL A 113 -7.78 -6.90 0.14
C VAL A 113 -8.21 -6.82 1.62
N ARG A 114 -9.12 -7.71 2.07
CA ARG A 114 -9.53 -7.78 3.48
C ARG A 114 -8.38 -8.12 4.42
N ARG A 115 -7.45 -8.98 3.99
CA ARG A 115 -6.22 -9.26 4.76
C ARG A 115 -5.29 -8.04 4.80
N LEU A 116 -5.14 -7.30 3.70
CA LEU A 116 -4.37 -6.05 3.70
C LEU A 116 -4.98 -5.01 4.65
N GLU A 117 -6.30 -4.84 4.63
CA GLU A 117 -6.98 -3.97 5.59
C GLU A 117 -6.73 -4.41 7.04
N GLU A 118 -6.78 -5.73 7.31
CA GLU A 118 -6.50 -6.26 8.64
C GLU A 118 -5.08 -5.96 9.11
N VAL A 119 -4.08 -6.15 8.24
CA VAL A 119 -2.68 -5.78 8.53
C VAL A 119 -2.59 -4.32 8.94
N LEU A 120 -3.20 -3.41 8.17
CA LEU A 120 -3.15 -1.98 8.40
C LEU A 120 -3.90 -1.55 9.66
N ILE A 121 -5.05 -2.17 9.95
CA ILE A 121 -5.83 -1.94 11.18
C ILE A 121 -5.00 -2.35 12.40
N ARG A 122 -4.39 -3.53 12.38
CA ARG A 122 -3.50 -3.98 13.46
C ARG A 122 -2.29 -3.07 13.62
N THR A 123 -1.70 -2.63 12.50
CA THR A 123 -0.59 -1.67 12.54
C THR A 123 -1.02 -0.35 13.19
N CYS A 124 -2.16 0.21 12.83
CA CYS A 124 -2.69 1.40 13.51
C CYS A 124 -2.91 1.15 15.01
N ALA A 125 -3.44 -0.04 15.39
CA ALA A 125 -3.68 -0.41 16.78
C ALA A 125 -2.37 -0.53 17.61
N ASP A 126 -1.26 -1.01 17.00
CA ASP A 126 0.05 -1.03 17.66
C ASP A 126 0.51 0.38 18.08
N PHE A 127 0.10 1.40 17.34
CA PHE A 127 0.35 2.81 17.63
C PHE A 127 -0.83 3.49 18.36
N ARG A 128 -1.80 2.72 18.87
CA ARG A 128 -2.97 3.22 19.60
C ARG A 128 -3.90 4.12 18.78
N ILE A 129 -3.89 3.99 17.46
CA ILE A 129 -4.80 4.67 16.55
C ILE A 129 -5.98 3.74 16.27
N PRO A 130 -7.21 4.08 16.72
CA PRO A 130 -8.39 3.30 16.38
C PRO A 130 -8.67 3.41 14.89
N ALA A 131 -8.66 2.28 14.19
CA ALA A 131 -8.93 2.23 12.75
C ALA A 131 -9.82 1.05 12.40
N ALA A 132 -10.64 1.21 11.35
CA ALA A 132 -11.64 0.21 10.95
C ALA A 132 -11.85 0.22 9.44
N ARG A 133 -12.62 -0.77 8.98
CA ARG A 133 -13.22 -0.82 7.65
C ARG A 133 -14.52 -0.01 7.62
N ILE A 134 -14.83 0.58 6.48
CA ILE A 134 -16.16 1.13 6.21
C ILE A 134 -16.84 0.25 5.15
N CYS A 135 -18.07 -0.13 5.39
CA CYS A 135 -18.83 -0.93 4.43
C CYS A 135 -18.92 -0.22 3.07
N GLY A 136 -18.67 -0.99 1.98
CA GLY A 136 -18.69 -0.45 0.62
C GLY A 136 -17.47 0.38 0.21
N LEU A 137 -16.56 0.71 1.13
CA LEU A 137 -15.37 1.51 0.84
C LEU A 137 -14.09 0.72 1.12
N THR A 138 -13.23 0.57 0.11
CA THR A 138 -11.92 -0.05 0.26
C THR A 138 -10.93 0.91 0.92
N GLY A 139 -10.13 0.37 1.85
CA GLY A 139 -9.10 1.11 2.60
C GLY A 139 -9.32 1.03 4.10
N VAL A 140 -8.51 1.79 4.84
CA VAL A 140 -8.58 1.83 6.30
C VAL A 140 -8.88 3.27 6.74
N TRP A 141 -9.76 3.38 7.72
CA TRP A 141 -10.31 4.65 8.17
C TRP A 141 -10.15 4.79 9.67
N THR A 142 -9.84 5.98 10.16
CA THR A 142 -9.86 6.22 11.60
C THR A 142 -11.27 6.12 12.13
N ASN A 143 -11.40 5.63 13.36
CA ASN A 143 -12.68 5.46 14.03
C ASN A 143 -12.57 5.99 15.46
N SER A 144 -13.47 6.84 15.86
CA SER A 144 -13.53 7.42 17.19
C SER A 144 -14.08 6.47 18.27
N GLN A 145 -14.44 5.23 17.92
CA GLN A 145 -14.92 4.27 18.92
C GLN A 145 -13.75 3.70 19.76
N PRO A 146 -13.89 3.62 21.10
CA PRO A 146 -12.90 3.00 21.97
C PRO A 146 -12.65 1.53 21.60
N LEU A 147 -11.41 1.08 21.74
CA LEU A 147 -10.97 -0.31 21.46
C LEU A 147 -11.77 -1.38 22.22
N SER A 148 -12.40 -1.03 23.36
CA SER A 148 -13.18 -1.94 24.20
C SER A 148 -14.49 -2.44 23.55
N SER A 149 -15.04 -1.73 22.58
CA SER A 149 -16.26 -2.13 21.85
C SER A 149 -16.02 -3.07 20.67
N ARG A 150 -14.76 -3.40 20.36
CA ARG A 150 -14.35 -4.21 19.20
C ARG A 150 -14.55 -5.71 19.32
N ALA A 151 -14.67 -6.24 20.55
CA ALA A 151 -14.71 -7.69 20.76
C ALA A 151 -15.96 -8.37 20.17
N GLN A 152 -16.96 -7.60 19.75
CA GLN A 152 -18.24 -8.16 19.25
C GLN A 152 -18.48 -7.99 17.74
N GLN A 153 -17.60 -7.28 16.99
CA GLN A 153 -17.79 -7.04 15.54
C GLN A 153 -16.91 -7.94 14.63
N ASN A 154 -16.26 -8.95 15.18
CA ASN A 154 -15.48 -9.89 14.41
C ASN A 154 -16.34 -11.02 13.83
N ASN A 155 -16.24 -11.19 12.51
CA ASN A 155 -16.59 -12.38 11.74
C ASN A 155 -17.99 -12.50 11.13
N SER A 156 -18.47 -11.53 10.38
CA SER A 156 -19.29 -11.93 9.23
C SER A 156 -19.14 -10.95 8.07
N LEU A 157 -18.86 -11.49 6.90
CA LEU A 157 -18.84 -10.79 5.59
C LEU A 157 -20.24 -10.30 5.17
N ALA A 158 -21.27 -10.48 6.01
CA ALA A 158 -22.67 -10.36 5.66
C ALA A 158 -23.45 -9.27 6.39
N ASP A 159 -22.90 -8.59 7.38
CA ASP A 159 -23.75 -7.67 8.18
C ASP A 159 -23.32 -6.21 8.05
N CYS A 160 -23.82 -5.58 6.97
CA CYS A 160 -23.81 -4.12 6.78
C CYS A 160 -25.07 -3.45 7.37
N SER A 161 -25.87 -4.13 8.16
CA SER A 161 -27.20 -3.67 8.60
C SER A 161 -27.26 -3.05 10.00
N ALA A 162 -26.12 -2.86 10.69
CA ALA A 162 -26.13 -2.18 11.99
C ALA A 162 -26.23 -0.66 11.82
N GLU A 163 -27.43 -0.14 11.85
CA GLU A 163 -27.73 1.28 12.03
C GLU A 163 -27.18 1.77 13.38
N SER A 164 -26.11 2.57 13.35
CA SER A 164 -25.66 3.29 14.54
C SER A 164 -26.48 4.56 14.70
N ARG A 165 -27.35 4.58 15.72
CA ARG A 165 -28.15 5.73 16.10
C ARG A 165 -27.30 6.74 16.86
N ASP A 166 -27.30 7.98 16.37
CA ASP A 166 -27.12 9.27 17.08
C ASP A 166 -26.00 9.45 18.13
N LEU A 167 -24.79 8.98 17.86
CA LEU A 167 -23.61 9.48 18.54
C LEU A 167 -22.81 10.35 17.55
N VAL A 168 -22.60 11.64 17.88
CA VAL A 168 -21.76 12.55 17.10
C VAL A 168 -20.30 12.13 17.29
N PHE A 169 -19.83 11.22 16.43
CA PHE A 169 -18.41 10.89 16.36
C PHE A 169 -17.69 11.84 15.42
N PRO A 170 -16.39 12.14 15.64
CA PRO A 170 -15.60 12.89 14.67
C PRO A 170 -15.63 12.15 13.31
N PRO A 171 -15.57 12.88 12.20
CA PRO A 171 -15.71 12.28 10.87
C PRO A 171 -14.60 11.25 10.65
N GLU A 172 -15.01 10.05 10.18
CA GLU A 172 -14.09 9.02 9.76
C GLU A 172 -13.18 9.54 8.65
N ALA A 173 -11.86 9.47 8.85
CA ALA A 173 -10.87 9.95 7.91
C ALA A 173 -10.07 8.79 7.34
N LYS A 174 -9.77 8.82 6.04
CA LYS A 174 -8.98 7.77 5.40
C LYS A 174 -7.52 7.88 5.81
N ILE A 175 -6.98 6.86 6.50
CA ILE A 175 -5.58 6.78 6.90
C ILE A 175 -4.74 5.93 5.94
N ALA A 176 -5.37 4.95 5.27
CA ALA A 176 -4.68 4.12 4.28
C ALA A 176 -5.56 3.84 3.05
N ALA A 177 -4.96 3.97 1.89
CA ALA A 177 -5.53 3.58 0.61
C ALA A 177 -5.03 2.19 0.19
N ILE A 178 -5.88 1.42 -0.52
CA ILE A 178 -5.53 0.11 -1.08
C ILE A 178 -5.97 0.06 -2.53
N GLY A 179 -5.05 -0.36 -3.40
CA GLY A 179 -5.34 -0.61 -4.81
C GLY A 179 -4.40 -1.67 -5.34
N VAL A 180 -4.92 -2.88 -5.59
CA VAL A 180 -4.14 -4.02 -6.08
C VAL A 180 -4.48 -4.33 -7.53
N HIS A 181 -3.54 -4.97 -8.21
CA HIS A 181 -3.76 -5.65 -9.48
C HIS A 181 -3.38 -7.12 -9.33
N ILE A 182 -4.10 -8.02 -9.98
CA ILE A 182 -3.86 -9.46 -9.94
C ILE A 182 -3.77 -9.97 -11.37
N SER A 183 -2.63 -10.59 -11.70
CA SER A 183 -2.37 -11.18 -13.01
C SER A 183 -1.89 -12.62 -12.85
N ARG A 184 -2.63 -13.59 -13.37
CA ARG A 184 -2.35 -15.03 -13.24
C ARG A 184 -2.10 -15.45 -11.78
N ALA A 185 -2.96 -14.98 -10.89
CA ALA A 185 -2.92 -15.18 -9.44
C ALA A 185 -1.75 -14.49 -8.70
N VAL A 186 -0.86 -13.77 -9.38
CA VAL A 186 0.20 -12.98 -8.74
C VAL A 186 -0.24 -11.54 -8.58
N THR A 187 -0.04 -10.98 -7.37
CA THR A 187 -0.44 -9.62 -7.02
C THR A 187 0.65 -8.61 -7.37
N SER A 188 0.24 -7.38 -7.65
CA SER A 188 1.08 -6.18 -7.75
C SER A 188 0.36 -4.96 -7.18
N HIS A 189 1.06 -3.85 -7.02
CA HIS A 189 0.61 -2.72 -6.23
C HIS A 189 0.28 -3.15 -4.81
N GLY A 190 -0.58 -2.46 -4.09
CA GLY A 190 -0.88 -2.84 -2.73
C GLY A 190 -1.54 -1.72 -1.94
N PHE A 191 -0.82 -1.11 -0.99
CA PHE A 191 -1.38 -0.12 -0.08
C PHE A 191 -0.45 1.09 0.10
N ALA A 192 -1.04 2.17 0.58
CA ALA A 192 -0.34 3.38 1.00
C ALA A 192 -0.89 3.84 2.35
N LEU A 193 -0.07 3.79 3.39
CA LEU A 193 -0.37 4.23 4.74
C LEU A 193 0.21 5.63 4.96
N ASN A 194 -0.63 6.59 5.27
CA ASN A 194 -0.19 7.92 5.62
C ASN A 194 0.42 7.91 7.03
N VAL A 195 1.74 7.97 7.14
CA VAL A 195 2.45 8.03 8.42
C VAL A 195 2.73 9.49 8.81
N ASN A 196 3.69 10.15 8.16
CA ASN A 196 4.02 11.56 8.34
C ASN A 196 3.69 12.38 7.07
N THR A 197 2.78 11.88 6.26
CA THR A 197 2.45 12.43 4.93
C THR A 197 1.97 13.87 5.05
N ASN A 198 2.51 14.76 4.21
CA ASN A 198 1.93 16.09 4.05
C ASN A 198 0.58 15.98 3.34
N LEU A 199 -0.48 16.17 4.08
CA LEU A 199 -1.87 16.00 3.61
C LEU A 199 -2.33 17.09 2.65
N ASP A 200 -1.62 18.23 2.55
CA ASP A 200 -1.95 19.32 1.61
C ASP A 200 -1.86 18.88 0.14
N TYR A 201 -1.10 17.85 -0.16
CA TYR A 201 -1.05 17.27 -1.49
C TYR A 201 -2.37 16.61 -1.91
N PHE A 202 -3.18 16.13 -0.97
CA PHE A 202 -4.50 15.58 -1.28
C PHE A 202 -5.50 16.64 -1.74
N ASN A 203 -5.24 17.94 -1.49
CA ASN A 203 -6.03 19.04 -2.04
C ASN A 203 -5.83 19.22 -3.56
N LEU A 204 -4.85 18.57 -4.16
CA LEU A 204 -4.60 18.59 -5.60
C LEU A 204 -5.52 17.63 -6.37
N ILE A 205 -6.23 16.76 -5.66
CA ILE A 205 -7.08 15.70 -6.22
C ILE A 205 -8.41 15.59 -5.47
N ILE A 206 -9.37 14.88 -6.05
CA ILE A 206 -10.53 14.33 -5.33
C ILE A 206 -10.22 12.85 -5.05
N PRO A 207 -9.74 12.49 -3.85
CA PRO A 207 -9.26 11.13 -3.57
C PRO A 207 -10.37 10.10 -3.76
N CYS A 208 -10.16 9.11 -4.62
CA CYS A 208 -11.14 8.06 -4.91
C CYS A 208 -12.54 8.56 -5.36
N GLY A 209 -12.65 9.80 -5.85
CA GLY A 209 -13.93 10.44 -6.14
C GLY A 209 -14.81 10.71 -4.90
N ILE A 210 -14.26 10.59 -3.69
CA ILE A 210 -15.00 10.77 -2.42
C ILE A 210 -14.74 12.19 -1.92
N THR A 211 -15.74 13.04 -2.00
CA THR A 211 -15.68 14.43 -1.53
C THR A 211 -16.12 14.60 -0.06
N THR A 212 -16.77 13.57 0.50
CA THR A 212 -17.45 13.66 1.81
C THR A 212 -16.60 13.20 2.99
N LYS A 213 -15.46 12.55 2.75
CA LYS A 213 -14.61 12.01 3.83
C LYS A 213 -13.18 12.55 3.71
N PRO A 214 -12.63 13.11 4.80
CA PRO A 214 -11.26 13.64 4.80
C PRO A 214 -10.21 12.53 4.76
N VAL A 215 -8.96 12.94 4.51
CA VAL A 215 -7.77 12.12 4.65
C VAL A 215 -7.02 12.51 5.91
N THR A 216 -6.42 11.54 6.59
CA THR A 216 -5.59 11.77 7.77
C THR A 216 -4.26 11.01 7.68
N SER A 217 -3.40 11.18 8.68
CA SER A 217 -2.12 10.47 8.82
C SER A 217 -1.91 10.05 10.28
N MET A 218 -1.03 9.07 10.51
CA MET A 218 -0.69 8.64 11.87
C MET A 218 -0.13 9.80 12.69
N ALA A 219 0.72 10.64 12.09
CA ALA A 219 1.28 11.80 12.76
C ALA A 219 0.21 12.80 13.17
N LYS A 220 -0.82 13.03 12.34
CA LYS A 220 -1.93 13.90 12.66
C LYS A 220 -2.80 13.36 13.78
N GLU A 221 -3.08 12.05 13.78
CA GLU A 221 -3.90 11.40 14.83
C GLU A 221 -3.20 11.38 16.19
N LEU A 222 -1.87 11.37 16.20
CA LEU A 222 -1.05 11.30 17.42
C LEU A 222 -0.42 12.63 17.82
N GLU A 223 -0.59 13.67 16.99
CA GLU A 223 0.05 14.98 17.15
C GLU A 223 1.58 14.92 17.29
N LYS A 224 2.20 13.91 16.64
CA LYS A 224 3.65 13.71 16.63
C LYS A 224 4.12 12.94 15.41
N GLU A 225 5.33 13.18 14.97
CA GLU A 225 5.99 12.37 13.93
C GLU A 225 6.35 10.98 14.45
N LEU A 226 6.36 10.02 13.55
CA LEU A 226 6.68 8.62 13.79
C LEU A 226 7.87 8.17 12.96
N SER A 227 8.63 7.21 13.48
CA SER A 227 9.66 6.51 12.71
C SER A 227 8.99 5.63 11.64
N LEU A 228 9.24 5.91 10.37
CA LEU A 228 8.78 5.06 9.26
C LEU A 228 9.31 3.63 9.38
N GLN A 229 10.51 3.46 9.94
CA GLN A 229 11.10 2.14 10.15
C GLN A 229 10.34 1.36 11.24
N GLU A 230 9.94 1.99 12.34
CA GLU A 230 9.12 1.34 13.37
C GLU A 230 7.75 0.92 12.80
N VAL A 231 7.14 1.77 11.97
CA VAL A 231 5.89 1.45 11.29
C VAL A 231 6.08 0.31 10.30
N ALA A 232 7.18 0.30 9.52
CA ALA A 232 7.52 -0.79 8.60
C ALA A 232 7.71 -2.13 9.34
N HIS A 233 8.38 -2.13 10.49
CA HIS A 233 8.51 -3.33 11.32
C HIS A 233 7.16 -3.81 11.86
N SER A 234 6.29 -2.90 12.29
CA SER A 234 4.93 -3.26 12.73
C SER A 234 4.11 -3.87 11.57
N ILE A 235 4.16 -3.26 10.39
CA ILE A 235 3.53 -3.81 9.19
C ILE A 235 4.06 -5.22 8.90
N SER A 236 5.37 -5.42 8.86
CA SER A 236 5.97 -6.74 8.60
C SER A 236 5.48 -7.79 9.60
N ARG A 237 5.51 -7.49 10.91
CA ARG A 237 4.98 -8.38 11.94
C ARG A 237 3.51 -8.72 11.70
N ASN A 238 2.68 -7.74 11.42
CA ASN A 238 1.25 -7.95 11.18
C ASN A 238 0.98 -8.72 9.88
N PHE A 239 1.81 -8.57 8.84
CA PHE A 239 1.78 -9.46 7.67
C PHE A 239 2.01 -10.91 8.08
N GLY A 240 3.05 -11.18 8.89
CA GLY A 240 3.34 -12.52 9.40
C GLY A 240 2.14 -13.15 10.10
N VAL A 241 1.47 -12.38 10.95
CA VAL A 241 0.28 -12.84 11.71
C VAL A 241 -0.91 -13.10 10.77
N VAL A 242 -1.25 -12.14 9.89
CA VAL A 242 -2.46 -12.20 9.06
C VAL A 242 -2.35 -13.20 7.91
N PHE A 243 -1.15 -13.38 7.37
CA PHE A 243 -0.87 -14.34 6.30
C PHE A 243 -0.29 -15.66 6.79
N GLU A 244 -0.16 -15.83 8.12
CA GLU A 244 0.37 -17.05 8.75
C GLU A 244 1.73 -17.45 8.16
N SER A 245 2.59 -16.45 7.97
CA SER A 245 3.86 -16.61 7.25
C SER A 245 5.04 -16.05 8.04
N GLN A 246 6.17 -16.73 7.95
CA GLN A 246 7.44 -16.20 8.46
C GLN A 246 7.89 -15.02 7.59
N MET A 247 8.25 -13.91 8.22
CA MET A 247 8.79 -12.72 7.57
C MET A 247 10.31 -12.73 7.65
N VAL A 248 10.98 -12.58 6.51
CA VAL A 248 12.44 -12.57 6.39
C VAL A 248 12.89 -11.25 5.78
N TRP A 249 13.54 -10.41 6.58
CA TRP A 249 14.11 -9.16 6.10
C TRP A 249 15.37 -9.43 5.29
N LEU A 250 15.43 -8.84 4.09
CA LEU A 250 16.59 -8.92 3.21
C LEU A 250 17.22 -7.53 3.08
N GLU A 251 18.55 -7.51 3.04
CA GLU A 251 19.32 -6.26 2.94
C GLU A 251 19.34 -5.69 1.50
N SER A 252 19.10 -6.54 0.50
CA SER A 252 19.17 -6.12 -0.90
C SER A 252 18.31 -6.99 -1.81
N LEU A 253 18.04 -6.48 -3.01
CA LEU A 253 17.39 -7.27 -4.08
C LEU A 253 18.28 -8.42 -4.57
N ASP A 254 19.61 -8.27 -4.50
CA ASP A 254 20.54 -9.34 -4.87
C ASP A 254 20.40 -10.55 -3.94
N ALA A 255 20.16 -10.31 -2.63
CA ALA A 255 19.87 -11.38 -1.68
C ALA A 255 18.59 -12.16 -2.04
N LEU A 256 17.58 -11.47 -2.59
CA LEU A 256 16.35 -12.11 -3.06
C LEU A 256 16.59 -13.04 -4.25
N LEU A 257 17.53 -12.68 -5.13
CA LEU A 257 17.85 -13.43 -6.34
C LEU A 257 18.87 -14.57 -6.11
N GLY A 258 19.29 -14.81 -4.84
CA GLY A 258 20.26 -15.84 -4.48
C GLY A 258 21.70 -15.53 -4.93
N GLN A 259 22.01 -14.26 -5.13
CA GLN A 259 23.38 -13.82 -5.40
C GLN A 259 24.15 -13.60 -4.09
N PRO A 260 25.49 -13.74 -4.06
CA PRO A 260 26.23 -13.69 -2.82
C PRO A 260 26.09 -12.33 -2.13
N VAL A 261 25.74 -12.37 -0.86
CA VAL A 261 25.65 -11.23 0.05
C VAL A 261 27.03 -10.60 0.18
N GLY A 262 27.24 -9.39 -0.29
CA GLY A 262 28.56 -8.76 -0.14
C GLY A 262 28.70 -7.36 -0.79
N VAL A 263 27.65 -6.78 -1.30
CA VAL A 263 27.74 -5.42 -1.89
C VAL A 263 26.92 -4.44 -1.06
N PRO A 264 27.57 -3.37 -0.50
CA PRO A 264 26.83 -2.34 0.22
C PRO A 264 25.84 -1.66 -0.71
N LEU A 265 24.69 -1.23 -0.16
CA LEU A 265 23.57 -0.44 -0.68
C LEU A 265 23.85 0.46 -1.94
N ARG A 266 24.30 -0.15 -3.02
CA ARG A 266 24.21 0.44 -4.35
C ARG A 266 23.02 -0.20 -5.04
N ALA A 267 22.23 0.62 -5.75
CA ALA A 267 21.12 0.13 -6.55
C ALA A 267 21.53 -1.16 -7.30
N PRO A 268 20.78 -2.25 -7.22
CA PRO A 268 21.12 -3.50 -7.87
C PRO A 268 21.45 -3.30 -9.34
N GLN A 269 22.34 -4.12 -9.89
CA GLN A 269 22.76 -4.00 -11.30
C GLN A 269 21.55 -3.97 -12.26
N GLN A 270 20.47 -4.66 -11.92
CA GLN A 270 19.22 -4.65 -12.69
C GLN A 270 18.45 -3.32 -12.58
N LEU A 271 18.45 -2.63 -11.45
CA LEU A 271 17.93 -1.27 -11.32
C LEU A 271 18.79 -0.26 -12.10
N ARG A 272 20.13 -0.47 -12.19
CA ARG A 272 21.02 0.36 -12.99
C ARG A 272 20.82 0.13 -14.50
N GLN A 273 20.47 -1.10 -14.90
CA GLN A 273 20.13 -1.38 -16.31
C GLN A 273 18.80 -0.75 -16.69
N LEU A 274 17.80 -0.78 -15.81
CA LEU A 274 16.53 -0.08 -16.02
C LEU A 274 16.73 1.43 -16.17
N HIS A 275 17.56 2.07 -15.32
CA HIS A 275 17.91 3.49 -15.46
C HIS A 275 18.69 3.79 -16.76
N LYS A 276 19.57 2.90 -17.21
CA LYS A 276 20.30 3.10 -18.47
C LYS A 276 19.39 3.01 -19.70
N GLU A 277 18.44 2.07 -19.70
CA GLU A 277 17.47 1.94 -20.78
C GLU A 277 16.52 3.14 -20.87
N GLU A 278 16.20 3.79 -19.74
CA GLU A 278 15.42 5.04 -19.71
C GLU A 278 16.23 6.25 -20.22
N GLU A 279 17.51 6.38 -19.86
CA GLU A 279 18.37 7.47 -20.36
C GLU A 279 18.61 7.37 -21.88
N ASP A 280 18.76 6.16 -22.42
CA ASP A 280 18.97 5.93 -23.85
C ASP A 280 17.68 6.18 -24.68
N THR A 281 16.49 6.07 -24.08
CA THR A 281 15.21 6.40 -24.75
C THR A 281 14.89 7.90 -24.77
N PHE A 282 15.52 8.71 -23.94
CA PHE A 282 15.34 10.17 -23.93
C PHE A 282 16.33 10.93 -24.82
N GLN A 283 17.31 10.26 -25.43
CA GLN A 283 18.31 10.87 -26.32
C GLN A 283 18.13 10.56 -27.83
N ALA A 284 17.00 9.93 -28.22
CA ALA A 284 16.67 9.61 -29.61
C ALA A 284 15.53 10.50 -30.16
#